data_f73a8e45ae466aa20828c1590a0ddd89
#
_entry.id   f73a8e45ae466aa20828c1590a0ddd89
#
_cell.length_a   1.000
_cell.length_b   1.000
_cell.length_c   1.000
_cell.angle_alpha   90.00
_cell.angle_beta   90.00
_cell.angle_gamma   90.00
#
_symmetry.space_group_name_H-M   'P 1'
#
loop_
_entity.id
_entity.type
_entity.pdbx_description
1 polymer ?
#
loop_
_entity_poly.entity_id
_entity_poly.type
_entity_poly.pdbx_seq_one_letter_code
_entity_poly.pdbx_strand_id
1 'polypeptide(L)'
;MDNIRIVENADECRDLWQRLWPQTGVFDLWPVRACFMKHYQRPLFFLTEEREGSPPLLLALTWIEEEGYFGHFPGETWQGKTWLEQNKLIGAADRPPQSLIEKIPGKVFLRYLDDRFLCLPDKAVSVDEIGYLFFPSQYDFSFDAYRQTFPGKTRKKFDQEIRRLQEQSVSWRYDRIADVEEMMRMNIAIFGEYSYFYDPRFYKAFMDLLAFMKDNNMLRITSVLIGGRLAAVDVGSLWRGTYTVMAGGTDPEFPGVAKLINFHHIEWACREKIGAVDFLCGDFAWKTRFRLSPRPLYKFCFPDTPDTPADGPQERSMAGVA
;
A
#
# COMPACT_ATOMS: atom_id res chain seq x y z
N MET A 1 19.66 -33.43 -3.62
CA MET A 1 18.22 -33.64 -3.41
C MET A 1 17.60 -32.28 -3.18
N ASP A 2 16.52 -31.97 -3.89
CA ASP A 2 15.82 -30.69 -3.72
C ASP A 2 15.24 -30.62 -2.31
N ASN A 3 15.77 -29.71 -1.51
CA ASN A 3 15.38 -29.56 -0.11
C ASN A 3 14.20 -28.56 0.02
N ILE A 4 13.24 -28.65 -0.94
CA ILE A 4 12.07 -27.79 -0.97
C ILE A 4 11.02 -28.34 0.00
N ARG A 5 10.57 -27.48 0.91
CA ARG A 5 9.51 -27.77 1.87
C ARG A 5 8.29 -26.93 1.58
N ILE A 6 7.12 -27.54 1.67
CA ILE A 6 5.84 -26.84 1.71
C ILE A 6 5.41 -26.76 3.17
N VAL A 7 5.01 -25.56 3.60
CA VAL A 7 4.61 -25.27 4.96
C VAL A 7 3.24 -24.61 4.93
N GLU A 8 2.29 -25.23 5.62
CA GLU A 8 0.87 -24.81 5.68
C GLU A 8 0.44 -24.47 7.12
N ASN A 9 1.24 -24.87 8.11
CA ASN A 9 0.98 -24.55 9.50
C ASN A 9 1.26 -23.07 9.78
N ALA A 10 0.30 -22.35 10.39
CA ALA A 10 0.38 -20.92 10.60
C ALA A 10 1.54 -20.48 11.52
N ASP A 11 1.87 -21.29 12.54
CA ASP A 11 2.97 -20.97 13.44
C ASP A 11 4.32 -21.15 12.74
N GLU A 12 4.50 -22.24 11.97
CA GLU A 12 5.71 -22.42 11.16
C GLU A 12 5.85 -21.35 10.06
N CYS A 13 4.76 -20.97 9.41
CA CYS A 13 4.77 -19.89 8.43
C CYS A 13 5.19 -18.56 9.06
N ARG A 14 4.68 -18.26 10.28
CA ARG A 14 5.08 -17.07 11.03
C ARG A 14 6.56 -17.09 11.34
N ASP A 15 7.10 -18.21 11.81
CA ASP A 15 8.51 -18.36 12.19
C ASP A 15 9.43 -18.20 10.96
N LEU A 16 9.05 -18.81 9.82
CA LEU A 16 9.73 -18.60 8.54
C LEU A 16 9.70 -17.12 8.12
N TRP A 17 8.54 -16.48 8.17
CA TRP A 17 8.39 -15.08 7.83
C TRP A 17 9.27 -14.18 8.72
N GLN A 18 9.21 -14.35 10.03
CA GLN A 18 9.99 -13.55 10.97
C GLN A 18 11.50 -13.73 10.78
N ARG A 19 11.94 -14.92 10.41
CA ARG A 19 13.34 -15.25 10.20
C ARG A 19 13.88 -14.80 8.85
N LEU A 20 13.10 -14.94 7.78
CA LEU A 20 13.57 -14.78 6.40
C LEU A 20 13.07 -13.51 5.73
N TRP A 21 11.92 -12.99 6.12
CA TRP A 21 11.32 -11.84 5.46
C TRP A 21 11.97 -10.53 5.92
N PRO A 22 12.47 -9.68 5.00
CA PRO A 22 13.06 -8.40 5.37
C PRO A 22 12.00 -7.45 5.94
N GLN A 23 12.25 -6.97 7.15
CA GLN A 23 11.35 -6.07 7.88
C GLN A 23 11.63 -4.61 7.49
N THR A 24 11.51 -4.24 6.22
CA THR A 24 11.86 -2.91 5.68
C THR A 24 10.70 -1.94 5.69
N GLY A 25 9.47 -2.41 5.46
CA GLY A 25 8.26 -1.61 5.42
C GLY A 25 7.21 -2.09 6.41
N VAL A 26 6.15 -1.31 6.60
CA VAL A 26 5.05 -1.67 7.51
C VAL A 26 4.33 -2.94 7.06
N PHE A 27 4.19 -3.17 5.76
CA PHE A 27 3.56 -4.36 5.19
C PHE A 27 4.43 -5.63 5.27
N ASP A 28 5.68 -5.50 5.69
CA ASP A 28 6.57 -6.64 5.97
C ASP A 28 6.32 -7.26 7.36
N LEU A 29 5.61 -6.58 8.22
CA LEU A 29 5.33 -7.05 9.56
C LEU A 29 4.30 -8.18 9.54
N TRP A 30 4.65 -9.34 10.12
CA TRP A 30 3.70 -10.44 10.26
C TRP A 30 2.40 -10.02 10.95
N PRO A 31 2.38 -9.27 12.08
CA PRO A 31 1.13 -8.85 12.71
C PRO A 31 0.23 -8.02 11.79
N VAL A 32 0.80 -7.20 10.90
CA VAL A 32 0.04 -6.44 9.90
C VAL A 32 -0.69 -7.37 8.94
N ARG A 33 0.01 -8.36 8.39
CA ARG A 33 -0.61 -9.35 7.49
C ARG A 33 -1.56 -10.30 8.21
N ALA A 34 -1.27 -10.62 9.46
CA ALA A 34 -2.12 -11.46 10.30
C ALA A 34 -3.51 -10.85 10.57
N CYS A 35 -3.64 -9.51 10.60
CA CYS A 35 -4.94 -8.85 10.67
C CYS A 35 -5.85 -9.26 9.50
N PHE A 36 -5.28 -9.35 8.30
CA PHE A 36 -6.03 -9.78 7.11
C PHE A 36 -6.21 -11.29 7.06
N MET A 37 -5.16 -12.07 7.38
CA MET A 37 -5.25 -13.54 7.47
C MET A 37 -6.41 -13.99 8.35
N LYS A 38 -6.62 -13.34 9.48
CA LYS A 38 -7.70 -13.64 10.44
C LYS A 38 -9.10 -13.55 9.82
N HIS A 39 -9.33 -12.62 8.89
CA HIS A 39 -10.65 -12.36 8.33
C HIS A 39 -10.87 -12.99 6.96
N TYR A 40 -9.81 -13.17 6.18
CA TYR A 40 -9.90 -13.85 4.87
C TYR A 40 -9.77 -15.36 4.96
N GLN A 41 -9.06 -15.88 5.98
CA GLN A 41 -8.95 -17.31 6.30
C GLN A 41 -8.55 -18.20 5.13
N ARG A 42 -7.58 -17.73 4.33
CA ARG A 42 -7.07 -18.45 3.17
C ARG A 42 -6.13 -19.58 3.58
N PRO A 43 -6.13 -20.73 2.88
CA PRO A 43 -5.13 -21.78 3.07
C PRO A 43 -3.71 -21.23 2.81
N LEU A 44 -2.81 -21.43 3.76
CA LEU A 44 -1.41 -21.04 3.62
C LEU A 44 -0.66 -22.06 2.75
N PHE A 45 0.26 -21.56 1.93
CA PHE A 45 1.09 -22.39 1.08
C PHE A 45 2.48 -21.75 0.92
N PHE A 46 3.31 -21.85 1.96
CA PHE A 46 4.65 -21.32 1.93
C PHE A 46 5.63 -22.36 1.39
N LEU A 47 6.41 -21.99 0.39
CA LEU A 47 7.50 -22.82 -0.13
C LEU A 47 8.82 -22.23 0.31
N THR A 48 9.68 -23.06 0.87
CA THR A 48 11.02 -22.66 1.27
C THR A 48 12.06 -23.68 0.82
N GLU A 49 13.25 -23.17 0.47
CA GLU A 49 14.41 -23.99 0.19
C GLU A 49 15.60 -23.42 0.95
N GLU A 50 16.15 -24.20 1.86
CA GLU A 50 17.34 -23.85 2.63
C GLU A 50 18.48 -24.82 2.25
N ARG A 51 19.60 -24.23 1.78
CA ARG A 51 20.84 -24.97 1.45
C ARG A 51 21.97 -24.40 2.26
N GLU A 52 22.83 -25.30 2.77
CA GLU A 52 24.06 -24.89 3.45
C GLU A 52 24.93 -24.00 2.56
N GLY A 53 25.38 -22.87 3.10
CA GLY A 53 26.22 -21.92 2.37
C GLY A 53 25.52 -21.07 1.32
N SER A 54 24.18 -21.16 1.18
CA SER A 54 23.40 -20.36 0.23
C SER A 54 22.30 -19.57 0.93
N PRO A 55 21.94 -18.38 0.42
CA PRO A 55 20.78 -17.67 0.92
C PRO A 55 19.50 -18.51 0.78
N PRO A 56 18.60 -18.48 1.77
CA PRO A 56 17.34 -19.22 1.71
C PRO A 56 16.41 -18.62 0.64
N LEU A 57 15.56 -19.46 0.05
CA LEU A 57 14.43 -19.03 -0.76
C LEU A 57 13.16 -19.14 0.05
N LEU A 58 12.25 -18.15 -0.11
CA LEU A 58 10.91 -18.20 0.46
C LEU A 58 9.91 -17.58 -0.51
N LEU A 59 8.88 -18.34 -0.79
CA LEU A 59 7.70 -17.90 -1.54
C LEU A 59 6.48 -18.06 -0.64
N ALA A 60 5.96 -16.94 -0.15
CA ALA A 60 4.87 -16.91 0.80
C ALA A 60 3.53 -16.75 0.08
N LEU A 61 2.83 -17.84 -0.15
CA LEU A 61 1.59 -17.91 -0.91
C LEU A 61 0.39 -18.29 -0.05
N THR A 62 -0.77 -18.06 -0.64
CA THR A 62 -2.06 -18.53 -0.15
C THR A 62 -2.97 -18.85 -1.33
N TRP A 63 -3.84 -19.85 -1.19
CA TRP A 63 -4.82 -20.18 -2.21
C TRP A 63 -6.02 -19.24 -2.12
N ILE A 64 -6.34 -18.56 -3.23
CA ILE A 64 -7.48 -17.64 -3.34
C ILE A 64 -8.55 -18.35 -4.16
N GLU A 65 -9.48 -19.01 -3.47
CA GLU A 65 -10.46 -19.92 -4.08
C GLU A 65 -11.38 -19.20 -5.09
N GLU A 66 -11.86 -18.00 -4.75
CA GLU A 66 -12.77 -17.23 -5.61
C GLU A 66 -12.13 -16.80 -6.92
N GLU A 67 -10.79 -16.70 -6.95
CA GLU A 67 -10.03 -16.27 -8.12
C GLU A 67 -9.35 -17.45 -8.84
N GLY A 68 -9.24 -18.61 -8.20
CA GLY A 68 -8.66 -19.82 -8.77
C GLY A 68 -7.15 -19.77 -8.99
N TYR A 69 -6.40 -19.04 -8.12
CA TYR A 69 -4.95 -18.96 -8.20
C TYR A 69 -4.29 -18.86 -6.82
N PHE A 70 -2.98 -19.13 -6.78
CA PHE A 70 -2.14 -18.83 -5.64
C PHE A 70 -1.70 -17.37 -5.71
N GLY A 71 -2.11 -16.58 -4.74
CA GLY A 71 -1.71 -15.19 -4.56
C GLY A 71 -0.69 -15.03 -3.44
N HIS A 72 -0.19 -13.81 -3.24
CA HIS A 72 0.71 -13.50 -2.15
C HIS A 72 -0.02 -13.55 -0.80
N PHE A 73 0.63 -14.06 0.24
CA PHE A 73 0.12 -14.05 1.61
C PHE A 73 -0.16 -12.61 2.10
N PRO A 74 -1.30 -12.34 2.73
CA PRO A 74 -2.34 -13.23 3.25
C PRO A 74 -3.53 -13.48 2.29
N GLY A 75 -3.50 -12.98 1.05
CA GLY A 75 -4.55 -13.19 0.07
C GLY A 75 -5.81 -12.38 0.34
N GLU A 76 -5.66 -11.13 0.77
CA GLU A 76 -6.76 -10.18 1.00
C GLU A 76 -7.29 -9.65 -0.34
N THR A 77 -7.72 -10.59 -1.17
CA THR A 77 -8.23 -10.31 -2.50
C THR A 77 -9.75 -10.28 -2.50
N TRP A 78 -10.30 -9.28 -3.16
CA TRP A 78 -11.73 -9.11 -3.37
C TRP A 78 -11.98 -8.48 -4.75
N GLN A 79 -12.78 -9.13 -5.58
CA GLN A 79 -13.06 -8.71 -6.96
C GLN A 79 -11.75 -8.39 -7.76
N GLY A 80 -10.76 -9.27 -7.65
CA GLY A 80 -9.47 -9.09 -8.31
C GLY A 80 -8.56 -8.01 -7.73
N LYS A 81 -8.99 -7.30 -6.68
CA LYS A 81 -8.19 -6.26 -6.01
C LYS A 81 -7.47 -6.83 -4.81
N THR A 82 -6.24 -6.39 -4.59
CA THR A 82 -5.48 -6.61 -3.38
C THR A 82 -4.93 -5.27 -2.88
N TRP A 83 -4.74 -5.12 -1.58
CA TRP A 83 -4.38 -3.83 -0.99
C TRP A 83 -2.96 -3.79 -0.43
N LEU A 84 -2.46 -4.92 0.10
CA LEU A 84 -1.11 -4.98 0.67
C LEU A 84 -0.06 -4.93 -0.44
N GLU A 85 0.66 -3.83 -0.49
CA GLU A 85 1.69 -3.56 -1.49
C GLU A 85 3.08 -4.01 -1.04
N GLN A 86 4.08 -3.81 -1.93
CA GLN A 86 5.50 -4.06 -1.67
C GLN A 86 5.79 -5.51 -1.32
N ASN A 87 5.09 -6.42 -1.99
CA ASN A 87 5.32 -7.85 -1.87
C ASN A 87 6.72 -8.22 -2.40
N LYS A 88 7.25 -9.33 -1.92
CA LYS A 88 8.61 -9.76 -2.22
C LYS A 88 8.67 -11.24 -2.53
N LEU A 89 9.65 -11.61 -3.30
CA LEU A 89 10.11 -12.98 -3.43
C LEU A 89 11.49 -13.06 -2.75
N ILE A 90 11.62 -13.90 -1.73
CA ILE A 90 12.89 -13.99 -1.00
C ILE A 90 13.80 -14.99 -1.70
N GLY A 91 14.92 -14.48 -2.18
CA GLY A 91 15.96 -15.24 -2.88
C GLY A 91 17.18 -14.39 -3.14
N ALA A 92 18.19 -14.98 -3.77
CA ALA A 92 19.38 -14.28 -4.23
C ALA A 92 19.27 -13.98 -5.74
N ALA A 93 19.94 -12.93 -6.21
CA ALA A 93 19.93 -12.54 -7.61
C ALA A 93 20.45 -13.65 -8.56
N ASP A 94 21.36 -14.48 -8.08
CA ASP A 94 21.94 -15.62 -8.77
C ASP A 94 21.10 -16.90 -8.62
N ARG A 95 20.07 -16.88 -7.79
CA ARG A 95 19.20 -18.02 -7.53
C ARG A 95 17.73 -17.57 -7.47
N PRO A 96 17.08 -17.48 -8.63
CA PRO A 96 15.67 -17.10 -8.69
C PRO A 96 14.78 -18.20 -8.08
N PRO A 97 13.59 -17.85 -7.55
CA PRO A 97 12.67 -18.82 -6.96
C PRO A 97 11.95 -19.71 -7.98
N GLN A 98 12.49 -19.86 -9.21
CA GLN A 98 11.89 -20.66 -10.28
C GLN A 98 11.64 -22.11 -9.84
N SER A 99 12.60 -22.71 -9.10
CA SER A 99 12.45 -24.08 -8.56
C SER A 99 11.28 -24.23 -7.59
N LEU A 100 10.93 -23.15 -6.86
CA LEU A 100 9.76 -23.13 -5.98
C LEU A 100 8.48 -22.99 -6.80
N ILE A 101 8.49 -22.10 -7.80
CA ILE A 101 7.31 -21.82 -8.65
C ILE A 101 6.85 -23.09 -9.37
N GLU A 102 7.77 -23.91 -9.89
CA GLU A 102 7.50 -25.17 -10.57
C GLU A 102 6.87 -26.26 -9.68
N LYS A 103 6.91 -26.10 -8.36
CA LYS A 103 6.28 -27.00 -7.39
C LYS A 103 4.86 -26.59 -6.99
N ILE A 104 4.38 -25.45 -7.48
CA ILE A 104 3.05 -24.98 -7.15
C ILE A 104 2.02 -25.75 -7.98
N PRO A 105 0.99 -26.34 -7.37
CA PRO A 105 0.05 -27.22 -8.04
C PRO A 105 -1.03 -26.49 -8.86
N GLY A 106 -0.83 -25.22 -9.21
CA GLY A 106 -1.84 -24.43 -9.90
C GLY A 106 -1.30 -23.11 -10.43
N LYS A 107 -2.24 -22.28 -10.89
CA LYS A 107 -1.95 -20.94 -11.40
C LYS A 107 -1.42 -20.05 -10.25
N VAL A 108 -0.42 -19.23 -10.54
CA VAL A 108 0.14 -18.21 -9.64
C VAL A 108 -0.11 -16.83 -10.22
N PHE A 109 -0.64 -15.93 -9.41
CA PHE A 109 -0.78 -14.53 -9.77
C PHE A 109 -0.37 -13.66 -8.59
N LEU A 110 0.77 -12.98 -8.72
CA LEU A 110 1.33 -12.13 -7.67
C LEU A 110 1.28 -10.68 -8.13
N ARG A 111 0.86 -9.81 -7.22
CA ARG A 111 0.76 -8.36 -7.45
C ARG A 111 1.69 -7.59 -6.53
N TYR A 112 1.96 -6.35 -6.92
CA TYR A 112 2.71 -5.36 -6.14
C TYR A 112 4.08 -5.83 -5.70
N LEU A 113 4.77 -6.60 -6.54
CA LEU A 113 6.13 -7.06 -6.27
C LEU A 113 7.12 -5.89 -6.39
N ASP A 114 8.07 -5.80 -5.45
CA ASP A 114 9.19 -4.86 -5.58
C ASP A 114 10.18 -5.32 -6.67
N ASP A 115 11.13 -4.47 -7.06
CA ASP A 115 12.05 -4.69 -8.19
C ASP A 115 13.12 -5.76 -7.97
N ARG A 116 13.18 -6.37 -6.78
CA ARG A 116 14.23 -7.34 -6.40
C ARG A 116 14.12 -8.71 -7.07
N PHE A 117 13.03 -8.96 -7.80
CA PHE A 117 12.79 -10.26 -8.47
C PHE A 117 13.00 -10.22 -9.99
N LEU A 118 13.65 -9.19 -10.54
CA LEU A 118 13.95 -9.07 -11.98
C LEU A 118 14.83 -10.21 -12.56
N CYS A 119 15.11 -11.22 -11.74
CA CYS A 119 15.73 -12.50 -12.14
C CYS A 119 14.71 -13.53 -12.67
N LEU A 120 13.40 -13.26 -12.64
CA LEU A 120 12.37 -14.12 -13.24
C LEU A 120 12.30 -13.92 -14.76
N PRO A 121 11.75 -14.91 -15.52
CA PRO A 121 11.60 -14.77 -16.97
C PRO A 121 10.82 -13.51 -17.37
N ASP A 122 11.39 -12.68 -18.22
CA ASP A 122 10.82 -11.39 -18.66
C ASP A 122 9.37 -11.46 -19.15
N LYS A 123 8.98 -12.60 -19.76
CA LYS A 123 7.63 -12.78 -20.30
C LYS A 123 6.54 -12.93 -19.22
N ALA A 124 6.91 -13.41 -18.04
CA ALA A 124 5.96 -13.63 -16.93
C ALA A 124 5.79 -12.41 -16.03
N VAL A 125 6.58 -11.36 -16.24
CA VAL A 125 6.66 -10.17 -15.41
C VAL A 125 6.27 -8.93 -16.21
N SER A 126 5.44 -8.09 -15.63
CA SER A 126 5.09 -6.77 -16.19
C SER A 126 4.87 -5.76 -15.07
N VAL A 127 4.91 -4.47 -15.41
CA VAL A 127 4.51 -3.43 -14.46
C VAL A 127 3.05 -3.62 -14.10
N ASP A 128 2.76 -3.65 -12.81
CA ASP A 128 1.40 -3.73 -12.26
C ASP A 128 0.85 -2.32 -12.02
N GLU A 129 1.43 -1.62 -11.08
CA GLU A 129 1.07 -0.25 -10.73
C GLU A 129 2.30 0.59 -10.35
N ILE A 130 2.10 1.90 -10.25
CA ILE A 130 3.13 2.83 -9.80
C ILE A 130 2.79 3.33 -8.39
N GLY A 131 3.65 3.02 -7.42
CA GLY A 131 3.68 3.64 -6.12
C GLY A 131 4.37 5.01 -6.18
N TYR A 132 4.10 5.87 -5.21
CA TYR A 132 4.63 7.23 -5.20
C TYR A 132 5.19 7.61 -3.84
N LEU A 133 6.41 8.10 -3.84
CA LEU A 133 7.16 8.48 -2.65
C LEU A 133 7.52 9.96 -2.65
N PHE A 134 7.52 10.55 -1.47
CA PHE A 134 8.14 11.84 -1.23
C PHE A 134 9.33 11.69 -0.29
N PHE A 135 10.48 12.25 -0.66
CA PHE A 135 11.69 12.23 0.14
C PHE A 135 12.04 13.66 0.61
N PRO A 136 11.76 14.02 1.86
CA PRO A 136 12.07 15.34 2.40
C PRO A 136 13.54 15.74 2.25
N SER A 137 14.46 14.77 2.34
CA SER A 137 15.90 15.00 2.20
C SER A 137 16.33 15.54 0.83
N GLN A 138 15.55 15.29 -0.24
CA GLN A 138 15.81 15.87 -1.57
C GLN A 138 15.61 17.39 -1.61
N TYR A 139 15.01 17.95 -0.57
CA TYR A 139 14.71 19.39 -0.44
C TYR A 139 15.31 19.96 0.85
N ASP A 140 16.38 19.35 1.38
CA ASP A 140 17.01 19.74 2.65
C ASP A 140 16.01 19.88 3.80
N PHE A 141 14.96 19.02 3.81
CA PHE A 141 13.86 19.05 4.76
C PHE A 141 13.10 20.38 4.81
N SER A 142 13.16 21.16 3.71
CA SER A 142 12.46 22.43 3.56
C SER A 142 11.22 22.28 2.68
N PHE A 143 10.04 22.48 3.27
CA PHE A 143 8.80 22.53 2.51
C PHE A 143 8.77 23.69 1.51
N ASP A 144 9.38 24.82 1.84
CA ASP A 144 9.49 25.96 0.93
C ASP A 144 10.40 25.64 -0.27
N ALA A 145 11.52 24.95 -0.06
CA ALA A 145 12.38 24.50 -1.15
C ALA A 145 11.62 23.54 -2.09
N TYR A 146 10.87 22.58 -1.52
CA TYR A 146 10.00 21.73 -2.31
C TYR A 146 8.97 22.54 -3.09
N ARG A 147 8.27 23.47 -2.46
CA ARG A 147 7.29 24.34 -3.13
C ARG A 147 7.88 25.17 -4.25
N GLN A 148 9.12 25.63 -4.12
CA GLN A 148 9.82 26.39 -5.16
C GLN A 148 10.09 25.58 -6.42
N THR A 149 10.07 24.24 -6.37
CA THR A 149 10.23 23.41 -7.57
C THR A 149 9.05 23.54 -8.54
N PHE A 150 7.86 23.95 -8.08
CA PHE A 150 6.69 24.11 -8.94
C PHE A 150 6.80 25.37 -9.79
N PRO A 151 6.33 25.33 -11.07
CA PRO A 151 6.20 26.54 -11.88
C PRO A 151 5.38 27.60 -11.16
N GLY A 152 5.76 28.86 -11.30
CA GLY A 152 5.13 29.97 -10.58
C GLY A 152 3.61 30.04 -10.75
N LYS A 153 3.09 29.72 -11.96
CA LYS A 153 1.63 29.65 -12.23
C LYS A 153 0.96 28.55 -11.41
N THR A 154 1.57 27.35 -11.34
CA THR A 154 1.06 26.22 -10.57
C THR A 154 1.05 26.53 -9.07
N ARG A 155 2.14 27.10 -8.57
CA ARG A 155 2.27 27.53 -7.17
C ARG A 155 1.19 28.54 -6.78
N LYS A 156 0.99 29.59 -7.60
CA LYS A 156 -0.07 30.58 -7.36
C LYS A 156 -1.47 29.95 -7.34
N LYS A 157 -1.72 28.95 -8.20
CA LYS A 157 -2.98 28.22 -8.21
C LYS A 157 -3.18 27.43 -6.93
N PHE A 158 -2.16 26.69 -6.48
CA PHE A 158 -2.23 25.96 -5.21
C PHE A 158 -2.47 26.90 -4.02
N ASP A 159 -1.75 28.01 -3.96
CA ASP A 159 -1.90 29.01 -2.90
C ASP A 159 -3.32 29.59 -2.86
N GLN A 160 -3.88 29.87 -4.04
CA GLN A 160 -5.24 30.40 -4.14
C GLN A 160 -6.28 29.39 -3.67
N GLU A 161 -6.15 28.11 -4.06
CA GLU A 161 -7.07 27.06 -3.66
C GLU A 161 -7.00 26.80 -2.13
N ILE A 162 -5.78 26.70 -1.57
CA ILE A 162 -5.59 26.51 -0.13
C ILE A 162 -6.12 27.72 0.66
N ARG A 163 -5.85 28.95 0.19
CA ARG A 163 -6.34 30.17 0.86
C ARG A 163 -7.87 30.19 0.92
N ARG A 164 -8.57 29.82 -0.16
CA ARG A 164 -10.04 29.74 -0.17
C ARG A 164 -10.60 28.79 0.89
N LEU A 165 -9.90 27.68 1.15
CA LEU A 165 -10.28 26.78 2.23
C LEU A 165 -9.97 27.39 3.60
N GLN A 166 -8.79 28.01 3.76
CA GLN A 166 -8.39 28.66 5.00
C GLN A 166 -9.35 29.79 5.44
N GLU A 167 -9.89 30.53 4.47
CA GLU A 167 -10.92 31.57 4.72
C GLU A 167 -12.21 30.99 5.35
N GLN A 168 -12.43 29.68 5.23
CA GLN A 168 -13.57 28.98 5.81
C GLN A 168 -13.28 28.38 7.22
N SER A 169 -12.27 28.85 7.91
CA SER A 169 -11.87 28.38 9.25
C SER A 169 -11.40 26.92 9.26
N VAL A 170 -10.28 26.65 8.61
CA VAL A 170 -9.60 25.35 8.66
C VAL A 170 -9.01 25.10 10.05
N SER A 171 -9.25 23.93 10.59
CA SER A 171 -8.57 23.42 11.80
C SER A 171 -8.16 21.97 11.62
N TRP A 172 -7.20 21.53 12.41
CA TRP A 172 -6.61 20.18 12.35
C TRP A 172 -6.91 19.43 13.63
N ARG A 173 -7.13 18.14 13.48
CA ARG A 173 -7.31 17.22 14.60
C ARG A 173 -6.51 15.95 14.33
N TYR A 174 -5.86 15.42 15.37
CA TYR A 174 -4.96 14.29 15.23
C TYR A 174 -5.39 13.12 16.11
N ASP A 175 -5.09 11.92 15.66
CA ASP A 175 -5.16 10.64 16.38
C ASP A 175 -6.52 10.35 17.04
N ARG A 176 -7.59 10.88 16.43
CA ARG A 176 -8.95 10.61 16.87
C ARG A 176 -9.53 9.42 16.13
N ILE A 177 -9.55 8.27 16.79
CA ILE A 177 -10.02 7.00 16.19
C ILE A 177 -11.49 7.08 15.70
N ALA A 178 -12.34 7.86 16.35
CA ALA A 178 -13.72 8.05 15.92
C ALA A 178 -13.87 8.69 14.52
N ASP A 179 -12.82 9.36 14.01
CA ASP A 179 -12.87 9.96 12.66
C ASP A 179 -12.68 8.92 11.56
N VAL A 180 -12.19 7.73 11.91
CA VAL A 180 -11.92 6.66 10.94
C VAL A 180 -13.21 6.12 10.33
N GLU A 181 -14.28 5.97 11.12
CA GLU A 181 -15.57 5.53 10.59
C GLU A 181 -16.11 6.53 9.55
N GLU A 182 -15.96 7.82 9.81
CA GLU A 182 -16.33 8.86 8.86
C GLU A 182 -15.46 8.84 7.60
N MET A 183 -14.15 8.60 7.75
CA MET A 183 -13.25 8.40 6.61
C MET A 183 -13.71 7.24 5.72
N MET A 184 -14.04 6.09 6.33
CA MET A 184 -14.52 4.93 5.58
C MET A 184 -15.86 5.23 4.88
N ARG A 185 -16.77 5.95 5.55
CA ARG A 185 -18.03 6.39 4.96
C ARG A 185 -17.80 7.32 3.76
N MET A 186 -16.92 8.31 3.88
CA MET A 186 -16.53 9.19 2.77
C MET A 186 -15.91 8.40 1.61
N ASN A 187 -15.05 7.43 1.90
CA ASN A 187 -14.42 6.60 0.89
C ASN A 187 -15.46 5.76 0.14
N ILE A 188 -16.36 5.08 0.87
CA ILE A 188 -17.47 4.32 0.26
C ILE A 188 -18.39 5.23 -0.55
N ALA A 189 -18.68 6.44 -0.09
CA ALA A 189 -19.54 7.38 -0.81
C ALA A 189 -18.95 7.79 -2.17
N ILE A 190 -17.61 7.85 -2.29
CA ILE A 190 -16.91 8.19 -3.54
C ILE A 190 -16.78 6.98 -4.45
N PHE A 191 -16.33 5.83 -3.91
CA PHE A 191 -15.93 4.67 -4.69
C PHE A 191 -17.02 3.59 -4.80
N GLY A 192 -18.09 3.67 -3.98
CA GLY A 192 -19.17 2.67 -3.96
C GLY A 192 -18.65 1.27 -3.67
N GLU A 193 -19.09 0.31 -4.44
CA GLU A 193 -18.65 -1.08 -4.38
C GLU A 193 -17.15 -1.29 -4.74
N TYR A 194 -16.50 -0.29 -5.33
CA TYR A 194 -15.06 -0.34 -5.61
C TYR A 194 -14.20 0.07 -4.41
N SER A 195 -14.79 0.57 -3.33
CA SER A 195 -14.07 0.81 -2.08
C SER A 195 -13.66 -0.51 -1.43
N TYR A 196 -12.43 -0.61 -0.94
CA TYR A 196 -11.99 -1.76 -0.14
C TYR A 196 -12.85 -1.94 1.12
N PHE A 197 -13.34 -0.84 1.71
CA PHE A 197 -14.19 -0.87 2.90
C PHE A 197 -15.59 -1.41 2.65
N TYR A 198 -15.98 -1.63 1.41
CA TYR A 198 -17.23 -2.28 1.06
C TYR A 198 -17.21 -3.78 1.36
N ASP A 199 -16.05 -4.45 1.33
CA ASP A 199 -15.88 -5.82 1.80
C ASP A 199 -15.83 -5.87 3.34
N PRO A 200 -16.77 -6.53 4.03
CA PRO A 200 -16.79 -6.58 5.48
C PRO A 200 -15.57 -7.31 6.08
N ARG A 201 -14.88 -8.17 5.32
CA ARG A 201 -13.64 -8.82 5.74
C ARG A 201 -12.52 -7.80 5.81
N PHE A 202 -12.39 -6.97 4.75
CA PHE A 202 -11.42 -5.89 4.72
C PHE A 202 -11.67 -4.86 5.82
N TYR A 203 -12.93 -4.43 5.98
CA TYR A 203 -13.31 -3.50 7.04
C TYR A 203 -12.83 -3.98 8.42
N LYS A 204 -13.16 -5.23 8.78
CA LYS A 204 -12.76 -5.82 10.06
C LYS A 204 -11.23 -5.96 10.19
N ALA A 205 -10.56 -6.41 9.14
CA ALA A 205 -9.11 -6.53 9.09
C ALA A 205 -8.42 -5.18 9.29
N PHE A 206 -8.95 -4.13 8.66
CA PHE A 206 -8.43 -2.78 8.80
C PHE A 206 -8.64 -2.22 10.20
N MET A 207 -9.76 -2.52 10.87
CA MET A 207 -9.98 -2.14 12.26
C MET A 207 -9.00 -2.86 13.21
N ASP A 208 -8.74 -4.16 13.00
CA ASP A 208 -7.71 -4.90 13.75
C ASP A 208 -6.31 -4.30 13.51
N LEU A 209 -6.01 -3.92 12.26
CA LEU A 209 -4.77 -3.24 11.89
C LEU A 209 -4.59 -1.91 12.63
N LEU A 210 -5.65 -1.10 12.73
CA LEU A 210 -5.61 0.16 13.47
C LEU A 210 -5.34 -0.04 14.96
N ALA A 211 -5.98 -1.06 15.56
CA ALA A 211 -5.75 -1.43 16.95
C ALA A 211 -4.27 -1.83 17.15
N PHE A 212 -3.74 -2.71 16.31
CA PHE A 212 -2.33 -3.10 16.34
C PHE A 212 -1.38 -1.90 16.22
N MET A 213 -1.63 -1.02 15.25
CA MET A 213 -0.79 0.16 15.02
C MET A 213 -0.84 1.13 16.20
N LYS A 214 -2.00 1.33 16.78
CA LYS A 214 -2.18 2.18 17.96
C LYS A 214 -1.38 1.63 19.15
N ASP A 215 -1.52 0.34 19.43
CA ASP A 215 -0.85 -0.33 20.55
C ASP A 215 0.69 -0.33 20.41
N ASN A 216 1.18 -0.19 19.17
CA ASN A 216 2.62 -0.14 18.86
C ASN A 216 3.13 1.28 18.54
N ASN A 217 2.36 2.33 18.81
CA ASN A 217 2.72 3.73 18.54
C ASN A 217 3.09 4.00 17.07
N MET A 218 2.45 3.29 16.14
CA MET A 218 2.68 3.42 14.70
C MET A 218 1.57 4.21 14.00
N LEU A 219 0.40 4.32 14.63
CA LEU A 219 -0.79 4.93 14.04
C LEU A 219 -0.68 6.45 14.02
N ARG A 220 -1.06 7.05 12.89
CA ARG A 220 -1.29 8.47 12.75
C ARG A 220 -2.61 8.70 12.01
N ILE A 221 -3.51 9.43 12.64
CA ILE A 221 -4.77 9.89 12.02
C ILE A 221 -4.68 11.41 11.89
N THR A 222 -4.92 11.93 10.70
CA THR A 222 -4.94 13.37 10.43
C THR A 222 -6.31 13.73 9.88
N SER A 223 -7.00 14.64 10.58
CA SER A 223 -8.33 15.11 10.20
C SER A 223 -8.31 16.61 9.91
N VAL A 224 -8.95 17.01 8.83
CA VAL A 224 -9.19 18.41 8.44
C VAL A 224 -10.63 18.76 8.74
N LEU A 225 -10.85 19.83 9.51
CA LEU A 225 -12.16 20.40 9.75
C LEU A 225 -12.23 21.77 9.06
N ILE A 226 -13.34 22.04 8.38
CA ILE A 226 -13.62 23.31 7.70
C ILE A 226 -14.97 23.82 8.23
N GLY A 227 -14.96 24.99 8.84
CA GLY A 227 -16.17 25.53 9.50
C GLY A 227 -16.71 24.59 10.61
N GLY A 228 -15.84 23.82 11.25
CA GLY A 228 -16.20 22.84 12.28
C GLY A 228 -16.72 21.49 11.75
N ARG A 229 -16.90 21.34 10.44
CA ARG A 229 -17.28 20.06 9.77
C ARG A 229 -16.04 19.28 9.36
N LEU A 230 -16.09 17.96 9.52
CA LEU A 230 -15.02 17.06 9.07
C LEU A 230 -15.01 17.02 7.53
N ALA A 231 -13.93 17.50 6.93
CA ALA A 231 -13.78 17.66 5.49
C ALA A 231 -12.86 16.62 4.85
N ALA A 232 -11.85 16.14 5.60
CA ALA A 232 -10.98 15.05 5.16
C ALA A 232 -10.41 14.33 6.35
N VAL A 233 -10.12 13.04 6.18
CA VAL A 233 -9.39 12.21 7.16
C VAL A 233 -8.47 11.29 6.39
N ASP A 234 -7.18 11.27 6.79
CA ASP A 234 -6.21 10.29 6.36
C ASP A 234 -5.72 9.47 7.54
N VAL A 235 -5.57 8.18 7.30
CA VAL A 235 -5.00 7.20 8.22
C VAL A 235 -3.69 6.71 7.66
N GLY A 236 -2.65 6.75 8.46
CA GLY A 236 -1.33 6.28 8.06
C GLY A 236 -0.56 5.61 9.18
N SER A 237 0.57 5.05 8.82
CA SER A 237 1.50 4.40 9.74
C SER A 237 2.87 5.03 9.65
N LEU A 238 3.49 5.30 10.81
CA LEU A 238 4.88 5.70 10.92
C LEU A 238 5.72 4.51 11.39
N TRP A 239 6.55 3.98 10.48
CA TRP A 239 7.42 2.85 10.76
C TRP A 239 8.82 3.07 10.19
N ARG A 240 9.86 2.93 11.03
CA ARG A 240 11.27 3.09 10.64
C ARG A 240 11.56 4.33 9.81
N GLY A 241 10.97 5.46 10.19
CA GLY A 241 11.17 6.72 9.50
C GLY A 241 10.43 6.87 8.16
N THR A 242 9.56 5.92 7.81
CA THR A 242 8.63 6.05 6.68
C THR A 242 7.22 6.28 7.19
N TYR A 243 6.57 7.32 6.71
CA TYR A 243 5.15 7.54 6.89
C TYR A 243 4.40 7.02 5.68
N THR A 244 3.60 5.98 5.86
CA THR A 244 2.75 5.40 4.82
C THR A 244 1.33 5.92 4.98
N VAL A 245 0.81 6.63 3.98
CA VAL A 245 -0.59 7.09 3.91
C VAL A 245 -1.43 5.93 3.40
N MET A 246 -2.13 5.24 4.31
CA MET A 246 -2.75 3.94 4.07
C MET A 246 -4.15 4.03 3.50
N ALA A 247 -4.94 4.97 3.98
CA ALA A 247 -6.31 5.19 3.53
C ALA A 247 -6.73 6.61 3.79
N GLY A 248 -7.63 7.13 2.96
CA GLY A 248 -8.18 8.46 3.10
C GLY A 248 -9.63 8.55 2.67
N GLY A 249 -10.30 9.57 3.18
CA GLY A 249 -11.66 9.97 2.78
C GLY A 249 -11.77 11.48 2.77
N THR A 250 -12.48 12.02 1.78
CA THR A 250 -12.72 13.45 1.63
C THR A 250 -14.19 13.73 1.36
N ASP A 251 -14.68 14.81 1.92
CA ASP A 251 -16.04 15.31 1.62
C ASP A 251 -16.00 16.14 0.32
N PRO A 252 -16.74 15.75 -0.73
CA PRO A 252 -16.76 16.45 -2.01
C PRO A 252 -17.30 17.89 -1.93
N GLU A 253 -17.99 18.25 -0.85
CA GLU A 253 -18.42 19.63 -0.62
C GLU A 253 -17.26 20.60 -0.36
N PHE A 254 -16.05 20.09 -0.09
CA PHE A 254 -14.84 20.90 0.10
C PHE A 254 -13.81 20.68 -1.00
N PRO A 255 -14.02 21.19 -2.22
CA PRO A 255 -13.08 21.00 -3.34
C PRO A 255 -11.67 21.49 -2.99
N GLY A 256 -10.67 20.61 -3.22
CA GLY A 256 -9.27 20.91 -2.92
C GLY A 256 -8.81 20.49 -1.53
N VAL A 257 -9.67 19.94 -0.66
CA VAL A 257 -9.28 19.48 0.68
C VAL A 257 -8.25 18.32 0.62
N ALA A 258 -8.37 17.42 -0.37
CA ALA A 258 -7.38 16.37 -0.59
C ALA A 258 -5.97 16.95 -0.83
N LYS A 259 -5.87 18.06 -1.57
CA LYS A 259 -4.61 18.76 -1.79
C LYS A 259 -4.07 19.37 -0.50
N LEU A 260 -4.95 19.96 0.29
CA LEU A 260 -4.60 20.58 1.57
C LEU A 260 -3.99 19.55 2.53
N ILE A 261 -4.63 18.38 2.70
CA ILE A 261 -4.15 17.33 3.61
C ILE A 261 -2.85 16.70 3.11
N ASN A 262 -2.70 16.49 1.80
CA ASN A 262 -1.46 15.96 1.22
C ASN A 262 -0.28 16.93 1.41
N PHE A 263 -0.46 18.24 1.20
CA PHE A 263 0.59 19.21 1.51
C PHE A 263 0.92 19.26 3.00
N HIS A 264 -0.09 19.11 3.87
CA HIS A 264 0.15 19.02 5.30
C HIS A 264 1.04 17.82 5.67
N HIS A 265 0.82 16.65 5.08
CA HIS A 265 1.70 15.49 5.29
C HIS A 265 3.14 15.76 4.84
N ILE A 266 3.31 16.39 3.68
CA ILE A 266 4.64 16.73 3.14
C ILE A 266 5.33 17.77 4.04
N GLU A 267 4.64 18.83 4.44
CA GLU A 267 5.16 19.86 5.34
C GLU A 267 5.55 19.28 6.72
N TRP A 268 4.66 18.47 7.28
CA TRP A 268 4.94 17.75 8.52
C TRP A 268 6.17 16.85 8.40
N ALA A 269 6.28 16.09 7.31
CA ALA A 269 7.40 15.21 7.07
C ALA A 269 8.73 15.97 6.93
N CYS A 270 8.72 17.15 6.32
CA CYS A 270 9.90 18.03 6.27
C CYS A 270 10.27 18.51 7.67
N ARG A 271 9.32 19.02 8.46
CA ARG A 271 9.55 19.54 9.80
C ARG A 271 10.08 18.48 10.75
N GLU A 272 9.50 17.27 10.74
CA GLU A 272 9.88 16.16 11.62
C GLU A 272 11.05 15.35 11.07
N LYS A 273 11.61 15.74 9.91
CA LYS A 273 12.73 15.04 9.23
C LYS A 273 12.43 13.56 8.98
N ILE A 274 11.21 13.24 8.56
CA ILE A 274 10.80 11.90 8.17
C ILE A 274 11.63 11.47 6.95
N GLY A 275 12.05 10.19 6.89
CA GLY A 275 12.87 9.68 5.80
C GLY A 275 12.13 9.62 4.48
N ALA A 276 10.88 9.17 4.48
CA ALA A 276 10.01 9.13 3.31
C ALA A 276 8.53 9.23 3.69
N VAL A 277 7.71 9.80 2.79
CA VAL A 277 6.25 9.65 2.80
C VAL A 277 5.87 8.75 1.63
N ASP A 278 5.20 7.65 1.92
CA ASP A 278 4.71 6.69 0.93
C ASP A 278 3.21 6.90 0.73
N PHE A 279 2.83 7.36 -0.47
CA PHE A 279 1.45 7.59 -0.85
C PHE A 279 0.83 6.37 -1.55
N LEU A 280 1.49 5.21 -1.48
CA LEU A 280 1.08 3.95 -2.07
C LEU A 280 0.82 4.03 -3.59
N CYS A 281 0.24 2.95 -4.14
CA CYS A 281 -0.14 2.87 -5.56
C CYS A 281 -1.42 3.65 -5.88
N GLY A 282 -1.82 3.57 -7.13
CA GLY A 282 -2.95 4.26 -7.74
C GLY A 282 -2.51 5.40 -8.63
N ASP A 283 -2.89 5.33 -9.91
CA ASP A 283 -2.53 6.34 -10.92
C ASP A 283 -3.47 7.55 -10.85
N PHE A 284 -3.39 8.23 -9.72
CA PHE A 284 -4.09 9.50 -9.55
C PHE A 284 -3.22 10.63 -10.11
N ALA A 285 -3.70 11.34 -11.12
CA ALA A 285 -2.99 12.45 -11.78
C ALA A 285 -2.42 13.50 -10.80
N TRP A 286 -2.94 13.61 -9.57
CA TRP A 286 -2.42 14.52 -8.57
C TRP A 286 -1.02 14.10 -8.08
N LYS A 287 -0.71 12.80 -7.98
CA LYS A 287 0.58 12.29 -7.49
C LYS A 287 1.74 12.77 -8.37
N THR A 288 1.57 12.71 -9.69
CA THR A 288 2.53 13.28 -10.65
C THR A 288 2.61 14.81 -10.53
N ARG A 289 1.46 15.49 -10.34
CA ARG A 289 1.44 16.95 -10.15
C ARG A 289 2.15 17.39 -8.86
N PHE A 290 2.19 16.54 -7.83
CA PHE A 290 2.93 16.79 -6.59
C PHE A 290 4.42 16.46 -6.70
N ARG A 291 4.91 16.07 -7.89
CA ARG A 291 6.32 15.73 -8.13
C ARG A 291 6.84 14.64 -7.19
N LEU A 292 6.00 13.67 -6.90
CA LEU A 292 6.38 12.51 -6.13
C LEU A 292 7.27 11.58 -6.98
N SER A 293 8.20 10.90 -6.34
CA SER A 293 9.09 9.94 -6.97
C SER A 293 8.34 8.64 -7.28
N PRO A 294 8.26 8.20 -8.54
CA PRO A 294 7.59 6.96 -8.87
C PRO A 294 8.38 5.74 -8.38
N ARG A 295 7.67 4.73 -7.93
CA ARG A 295 8.19 3.40 -7.57
C ARG A 295 7.37 2.35 -8.33
N PRO A 296 7.85 1.83 -9.46
CA PRO A 296 7.18 0.75 -10.15
C PRO A 296 7.02 -0.47 -9.25
N LEU A 297 5.83 -1.06 -9.23
CA LEU A 297 5.55 -2.36 -8.68
C LEU A 297 5.10 -3.27 -9.81
N TYR A 298 5.32 -4.57 -9.66
CA TYR A 298 5.21 -5.50 -10.76
C TYR A 298 4.21 -6.60 -10.43
N LYS A 299 3.67 -7.23 -11.47
CA LYS A 299 2.90 -8.45 -11.39
C LYS A 299 3.65 -9.61 -12.04
N PHE A 300 3.41 -10.80 -11.50
CA PHE A 300 3.94 -12.06 -12.01
C PHE A 300 2.80 -13.05 -12.20
N CYS A 301 2.75 -13.70 -13.35
CA CYS A 301 1.75 -14.72 -13.71
C CYS A 301 2.44 -16.00 -14.18
N PHE A 302 2.03 -17.16 -13.63
CA PHE A 302 2.54 -18.46 -14.06
C PHE A 302 1.44 -19.54 -13.99
N PRO A 303 1.30 -20.45 -14.98
CA PRO A 303 1.94 -20.35 -16.27
C PRO A 303 1.52 -19.06 -17.01
N ASP A 304 2.39 -18.61 -17.93
CA ASP A 304 2.10 -17.47 -18.80
C ASP A 304 0.92 -17.84 -19.72
N THR A 305 -0.28 -17.42 -19.33
CA THR A 305 -1.50 -17.65 -20.09
C THR A 305 -2.08 -16.30 -20.48
N PRO A 306 -2.58 -16.16 -21.75
CA PRO A 306 -3.23 -14.93 -22.19
C PRO A 306 -4.52 -14.59 -21.43
N ASP A 307 -5.08 -15.53 -20.66
CA ASP A 307 -6.23 -15.33 -19.76
C ASP A 307 -5.77 -14.89 -18.34
N THR A 308 -4.94 -13.89 -18.26
CA THR A 308 -4.78 -13.13 -17.00
C THR A 308 -6.16 -12.56 -16.67
N PRO A 309 -6.62 -12.60 -15.39
CA PRO A 309 -7.85 -11.91 -15.02
C PRO A 309 -7.75 -10.49 -15.56
N ALA A 310 -8.72 -10.08 -16.38
CA ALA A 310 -8.74 -8.74 -16.94
C ALA A 310 -8.49 -7.77 -15.78
N ASP A 311 -7.52 -6.86 -15.94
CA ASP A 311 -7.28 -5.80 -14.97
C ASP A 311 -8.65 -5.32 -14.53
N GLY A 312 -9.00 -5.51 -13.25
CA GLY A 312 -10.30 -5.11 -12.73
C GLY A 312 -10.54 -3.70 -13.23
N PRO A 313 -11.77 -3.27 -13.54
CA PRO A 313 -12.05 -2.11 -14.36
C PRO A 313 -11.07 -1.01 -14.00
N GLN A 314 -10.19 -0.67 -14.98
CA GLN A 314 -9.18 0.38 -14.83
C GLN A 314 -9.89 1.50 -14.09
N GLU A 315 -9.41 1.87 -12.92
CA GLU A 315 -9.99 2.95 -12.15
C GLU A 315 -10.20 4.08 -13.13
N ARG A 316 -11.46 4.27 -13.53
CA ARG A 316 -11.79 5.34 -14.47
C ARG A 316 -11.22 6.57 -13.81
N SER A 317 -10.18 7.11 -14.43
CA SER A 317 -9.57 8.37 -14.06
C SER A 317 -10.69 9.30 -13.60
N MET A 318 -10.89 9.38 -12.29
CA MET A 318 -11.81 10.34 -11.68
C MET A 318 -11.12 11.70 -11.80
N ALA A 319 -11.00 12.19 -13.03
CA ALA A 319 -10.50 13.53 -13.37
C ALA A 319 -11.47 14.63 -12.90
N GLY A 320 -12.05 14.46 -11.72
CA GLY A 320 -13.05 15.38 -11.19
C GLY A 320 -12.95 15.68 -9.70
N VAL A 321 -12.14 14.95 -8.92
CA VAL A 321 -12.05 15.18 -7.47
C VAL A 321 -10.58 15.41 -7.08
N ALA A 322 -10.00 16.50 -7.56
CA ALA A 322 -8.71 17.04 -7.12
C ALA A 322 -8.81 18.56 -6.97
#